data_c59b05da80239ed61c767787f6ee4da7
#
_entry.id   c59b05da80239ed61c767787f6ee4da7
#
_cell.length_a   1.000
_cell.length_b   1.000
_cell.length_c   1.000
_cell.angle_alpha   90.00
_cell.angle_beta   90.00
_cell.angle_gamma   90.00
#
_symmetry.space_group_name_H-M   'P 1'
#
loop_
_entity.id
_entity.type
_entity.pdbx_description
1 polymer ?
#
loop_
_entity_poly.entity_id
_entity_poly.type
_entity_poly.pdbx_seq_one_letter_code
_entity_poly.pdbx_strand_id
1 'polypeptide(L)'
;RWDMGFVDPPLVLTSRGNIVQVQALNSRGEMLLVPVRAALNELEEVALIEENSTLLTYEVQRSVARFEEEDRSRQASSFTVVRSLVELFAGAEEHLGLYGAFGYDLAFQFEPIELKLTRPSDQRDLVLYIPDEIIVVDHQGGVAERRRYEFAYRDLSTTNISRGGARDLYQPDLELEPSRDHEKGEYAQIVETAREYFARGDLFEVVSSQTFVEPSPEPPSELFRRLKEQNPSPYGFLINLGQSEWLVGASPEMYVRVEGDRVETCPISGTIARGQDPLDDASQILALLNSEKDESELTMCTDVDRNDKSRICVPGSVKVIGRRQIEMYSRLIHTVDHVEGRLRPEFDALDAFLTHTWAVTVTGAPKTAAMMFLEDHEKSPRAWYGGAIGKVGFDGSLNTGLTLRTIRIKGGHAEVRVGATLLWDSDPVAEEEETELKASAFLDALRLPRRTTETAASSSPAEGTEVLLVDHMDSFVH
;
A
#
# COMPACT_ATOMS: atom_id res chain seq x y z
N ARG A 1 14.04 10.20 10.13
CA ARG A 1 12.78 10.52 9.48
C ARG A 1 13.07 11.20 8.15
N TRP A 2 12.49 10.68 7.09
CA TRP A 2 12.75 11.08 5.72
C TRP A 2 11.43 11.35 5.02
N ASP A 3 11.35 12.46 4.26
CA ASP A 3 10.31 12.65 3.27
C ASP A 3 10.94 12.46 1.90
N MET A 4 10.30 11.73 1.01
CA MET A 4 10.75 11.58 -0.38
C MET A 4 9.64 11.97 -1.34
N GLY A 5 10.02 12.58 -2.45
CA GLY A 5 9.05 12.98 -3.46
C GLY A 5 9.68 13.08 -4.84
N PHE A 6 8.85 12.89 -5.85
CA PHE A 6 9.23 13.08 -7.24
C PHE A 6 8.06 13.62 -8.06
N VAL A 7 8.38 14.24 -9.17
CA VAL A 7 7.44 14.72 -10.19
C VAL A 7 7.94 14.30 -11.56
N ASP A 8 7.04 14.22 -12.53
CA ASP A 8 7.34 13.96 -13.93
C ASP A 8 8.24 12.71 -14.14
N PRO A 9 7.92 11.55 -13.53
CA PRO A 9 8.71 10.34 -13.73
C PRO A 9 8.70 9.93 -15.21
N PRO A 10 9.82 9.43 -15.78
CA PRO A 10 9.86 9.03 -17.18
C PRO A 10 9.02 7.81 -17.51
N LEU A 11 8.90 6.85 -16.60
CA LEU A 11 8.20 5.59 -16.85
C LEU A 11 7.17 5.28 -15.77
N VAL A 12 6.08 4.64 -16.19
CA VAL A 12 5.12 3.95 -15.33
C VAL A 12 4.91 2.52 -15.79
N LEU A 13 4.93 1.61 -14.82
CA LEU A 13 4.52 0.21 -14.96
C LEU A 13 3.12 0.06 -14.37
N THR A 14 2.19 -0.52 -15.12
CA THR A 14 0.86 -0.85 -14.63
C THR A 14 0.52 -2.30 -14.93
N SER A 15 -0.32 -2.92 -14.10
CA SER A 15 -0.85 -4.25 -14.43
C SER A 15 -2.33 -4.37 -14.12
N ARG A 16 -2.96 -5.31 -14.82
CA ARG A 16 -4.31 -5.81 -14.58
C ARG A 16 -4.36 -7.31 -14.91
N GLY A 17 -4.55 -8.13 -13.89
CA GLY A 17 -4.44 -9.58 -14.06
C GLY A 17 -3.07 -9.97 -14.60
N ASN A 18 -3.02 -10.63 -15.75
CA ASN A 18 -1.79 -11.04 -16.42
C ASN A 18 -1.28 -10.04 -17.49
N ILE A 19 -2.01 -8.95 -17.73
CA ILE A 19 -1.59 -7.90 -18.66
C ILE A 19 -0.75 -6.88 -17.91
N VAL A 20 0.43 -6.59 -18.44
CA VAL A 20 1.39 -5.63 -17.90
C VAL A 20 1.73 -4.60 -18.97
N GLN A 21 1.70 -3.33 -18.60
CA GLN A 21 2.03 -2.22 -19.49
C GLN A 21 3.19 -1.42 -18.92
N VAL A 22 4.16 -1.08 -19.78
CA VAL A 22 5.21 -0.12 -19.48
C VAL A 22 5.01 1.07 -20.41
N GLN A 23 4.73 2.23 -19.81
CA GLN A 23 4.42 3.45 -20.55
C GLN A 23 5.47 4.53 -20.30
N ALA A 24 5.93 5.15 -21.38
CA ALA A 24 6.70 6.39 -21.33
C ALA A 24 5.80 7.59 -21.07
N LEU A 25 6.15 8.39 -20.07
CA LEU A 25 5.41 9.58 -19.70
C LEU A 25 6.01 10.87 -20.28
N ASN A 26 7.24 10.76 -20.81
CA ASN A 26 7.97 11.85 -21.47
C ASN A 26 9.05 11.28 -22.41
N SER A 27 9.79 12.16 -23.10
CA SER A 27 10.84 11.73 -24.05
C SER A 27 11.98 10.96 -23.41
N ARG A 28 12.24 11.13 -22.10
CA ARG A 28 13.24 10.33 -21.39
C ARG A 28 12.74 8.89 -21.23
N GLY A 29 11.45 8.74 -20.96
CA GLY A 29 10.78 7.45 -20.92
C GLY A 29 10.79 6.73 -22.27
N GLU A 30 10.56 7.44 -23.38
CA GLU A 30 10.65 6.84 -24.72
C GLU A 30 12.03 6.21 -24.99
N MET A 31 13.11 6.88 -24.54
CA MET A 31 14.46 6.31 -24.61
C MET A 31 14.58 5.06 -23.72
N LEU A 32 14.03 5.09 -22.52
CA LEU A 32 14.10 3.99 -21.55
C LEU A 32 13.26 2.77 -21.97
N LEU A 33 12.23 2.93 -22.80
CA LEU A 33 11.48 1.78 -23.33
C LEU A 33 12.37 0.85 -24.18
N VAL A 34 13.45 1.35 -24.78
CA VAL A 34 14.35 0.52 -25.60
C VAL A 34 15.05 -0.57 -24.78
N PRO A 35 15.79 -0.26 -23.68
CA PRO A 35 16.35 -1.29 -22.81
C PRO A 35 15.30 -2.14 -22.10
N VAL A 36 14.18 -1.55 -21.69
CA VAL A 36 13.06 -2.29 -21.06
C VAL A 36 12.54 -3.37 -22.00
N ARG A 37 12.26 -3.00 -23.26
CA ARG A 37 11.83 -3.96 -24.28
C ARG A 37 12.85 -5.08 -24.50
N ALA A 38 14.14 -4.72 -24.55
CA ALA A 38 15.20 -5.71 -24.76
C ALA A 38 15.22 -6.72 -23.61
N ALA A 39 15.12 -6.26 -22.34
CA ALA A 39 15.10 -7.13 -21.18
C ALA A 39 13.85 -8.01 -21.10
N LEU A 40 12.66 -7.43 -21.32
CA LEU A 40 11.41 -8.18 -21.21
C LEU A 40 11.22 -9.21 -22.34
N ASN A 41 11.76 -8.97 -23.52
CA ASN A 41 11.72 -9.93 -24.63
C ASN A 41 12.66 -11.13 -24.44
N GLU A 42 13.54 -11.13 -23.45
CA GLU A 42 14.37 -12.28 -23.07
C GLU A 42 13.63 -13.26 -22.14
N LEU A 43 12.49 -12.86 -21.58
CA LEU A 43 11.69 -13.67 -20.67
C LEU A 43 10.76 -14.62 -21.45
N GLU A 44 10.86 -15.93 -21.18
CA GLU A 44 10.07 -16.94 -21.87
C GLU A 44 8.57 -16.87 -21.52
N GLU A 45 8.26 -16.43 -20.29
CA GLU A 45 6.88 -16.37 -19.77
C GLU A 45 6.17 -15.07 -20.12
N VAL A 46 6.84 -14.13 -20.82
CA VAL A 46 6.31 -12.78 -21.09
C VAL A 46 6.23 -12.55 -22.59
N ALA A 47 5.02 -12.41 -23.11
CA ALA A 47 4.77 -12.20 -24.53
C ALA A 47 4.39 -10.75 -24.85
N LEU A 48 5.11 -10.11 -25.77
CA LEU A 48 4.74 -8.77 -26.27
C LEU A 48 3.49 -8.88 -27.14
N ILE A 49 2.42 -8.15 -26.78
CA ILE A 49 1.14 -8.16 -27.51
C ILE A 49 0.83 -6.84 -28.22
N GLU A 50 1.38 -5.73 -27.74
CA GLU A 50 1.25 -4.41 -28.37
C GLU A 50 2.48 -3.55 -28.13
N GLU A 51 2.88 -2.79 -29.15
CA GLU A 51 4.01 -1.87 -29.07
C GLU A 51 3.76 -0.62 -29.89
N ASN A 52 4.08 0.54 -29.30
CA ASN A 52 4.24 1.80 -30.01
C ASN A 52 5.39 2.63 -29.40
N SER A 53 5.54 3.89 -29.82
CA SER A 53 6.66 4.75 -29.35
C SER A 53 6.62 5.07 -27.86
N THR A 54 5.46 4.95 -27.21
CA THR A 54 5.27 5.34 -25.80
C THR A 54 4.72 4.23 -24.92
N LEU A 55 4.39 3.06 -25.48
CA LEU A 55 3.73 1.97 -24.74
C LEU A 55 4.24 0.61 -25.20
N LEU A 56 4.55 -0.23 -24.24
CA LEU A 56 4.75 -1.67 -24.41
C LEU A 56 3.70 -2.40 -23.57
N THR A 57 2.95 -3.31 -24.20
CA THR A 57 1.97 -4.15 -23.51
C THR A 57 2.40 -5.62 -23.64
N TYR A 58 2.48 -6.26 -22.50
CA TYR A 58 2.86 -7.67 -22.39
C TYR A 58 1.77 -8.49 -21.74
N GLU A 59 1.68 -9.75 -22.12
CA GLU A 59 0.91 -10.77 -21.43
C GLU A 59 1.84 -11.74 -20.73
N VAL A 60 1.66 -11.92 -19.42
CA VAL A 60 2.38 -12.93 -18.65
C VAL A 60 1.65 -14.24 -18.72
N GLN A 61 2.31 -15.27 -19.23
CA GLN A 61 1.77 -16.61 -19.35
C GLN A 61 1.80 -17.31 -17.99
N ARG A 62 0.62 -17.58 -17.43
CA ARG A 62 0.54 -18.29 -16.16
C ARG A 62 1.01 -19.74 -16.32
N SER A 63 1.89 -20.17 -15.42
CA SER A 63 2.27 -21.57 -15.36
C SER A 63 1.11 -22.43 -14.87
N VAL A 64 0.89 -23.57 -15.53
CA VAL A 64 -0.08 -24.59 -15.09
C VAL A 64 0.54 -25.53 -14.04
N ALA A 65 1.86 -25.41 -13.81
CA ALA A 65 2.56 -26.22 -12.83
C ALA A 65 2.10 -25.89 -11.39
N ARG A 66 1.99 -26.91 -10.55
CA ARG A 66 1.86 -26.70 -9.11
C ARG A 66 3.24 -26.42 -8.56
N PHE A 67 3.34 -25.28 -7.87
CA PHE A 67 4.53 -24.90 -7.13
C PHE A 67 4.42 -25.40 -5.69
N GLU A 68 5.55 -25.78 -5.10
CA GLU A 68 5.64 -25.92 -3.66
C GLU A 68 5.39 -24.56 -3.00
N GLU A 69 4.89 -24.57 -1.78
CA GLU A 69 4.49 -23.33 -1.08
C GLU A 69 5.65 -22.31 -0.96
N GLU A 70 6.87 -22.81 -0.85
CA GLU A 70 8.09 -22.00 -0.76
C GLU A 70 8.46 -21.33 -2.08
N ASP A 71 8.19 -21.95 -3.22
CA ASP A 71 8.49 -21.44 -4.56
C ASP A 71 7.33 -20.64 -5.18
N ARG A 72 6.24 -20.51 -4.47
CA ARG A 72 5.02 -19.86 -4.95
C ARG A 72 5.22 -18.42 -5.36
N SER A 73 6.09 -17.67 -4.67
CA SER A 73 6.45 -16.29 -5.00
C SER A 73 7.17 -16.13 -6.35
N ARG A 74 7.66 -17.23 -6.93
CA ARG A 74 8.39 -17.27 -8.21
C ARG A 74 7.52 -17.66 -9.39
N GLN A 75 6.24 -17.89 -9.18
CA GLN A 75 5.31 -18.14 -10.29
C GLN A 75 5.31 -16.95 -11.24
N ALA A 76 5.18 -17.27 -12.55
CA ALA A 76 5.02 -16.25 -13.58
C ALA A 76 3.79 -15.37 -13.27
N SER A 77 4.02 -14.08 -13.10
CA SER A 77 3.06 -13.09 -12.67
C SER A 77 3.51 -11.69 -13.10
N SER A 78 2.74 -10.67 -12.79
CA SER A 78 3.18 -9.29 -12.98
C SER A 78 4.53 -8.99 -12.30
N PHE A 79 4.88 -9.73 -11.24
CA PHE A 79 6.16 -9.61 -10.54
C PHE A 79 7.35 -10.16 -11.35
N THR A 80 7.14 -11.03 -12.33
CA THR A 80 8.20 -11.43 -13.29
C THR A 80 8.73 -10.20 -14.02
N VAL A 81 7.83 -9.32 -14.46
CA VAL A 81 8.20 -8.05 -15.11
C VAL A 81 8.84 -7.09 -14.10
N VAL A 82 8.31 -6.99 -12.88
CA VAL A 82 8.91 -6.15 -11.82
C VAL A 82 10.35 -6.58 -11.53
N ARG A 83 10.63 -7.90 -11.38
CA ARG A 83 11.99 -8.43 -11.16
C ARG A 83 12.93 -8.07 -12.30
N SER A 84 12.49 -8.26 -13.54
CA SER A 84 13.30 -7.91 -14.71
C SER A 84 13.65 -6.43 -14.76
N LEU A 85 12.73 -5.54 -14.35
CA LEU A 85 13.03 -4.11 -14.26
C LEU A 85 13.99 -3.80 -13.10
N VAL A 86 13.85 -4.45 -11.95
CA VAL A 86 14.79 -4.30 -10.83
C VAL A 86 16.20 -4.73 -11.25
N GLU A 87 16.32 -5.84 -11.97
CA GLU A 87 17.61 -6.34 -12.51
C GLU A 87 18.19 -5.40 -13.58
N LEU A 88 17.34 -4.92 -14.50
CA LEU A 88 17.77 -4.01 -15.58
C LEU A 88 18.36 -2.71 -15.04
N PHE A 89 17.77 -2.16 -13.99
CA PHE A 89 18.19 -0.89 -13.38
C PHE A 89 19.04 -1.09 -12.12
N ALA A 90 19.48 -2.31 -11.82
CA ALA A 90 20.21 -2.63 -10.59
C ALA A 90 21.41 -1.70 -10.36
N GLY A 91 21.55 -1.20 -9.14
CA GLY A 91 22.62 -0.29 -8.75
C GLY A 91 22.68 -0.08 -7.25
N ALA A 92 23.69 0.63 -6.77
CA ALA A 92 23.94 0.87 -5.35
C ALA A 92 23.22 2.12 -4.80
N GLU A 93 22.40 2.77 -5.63
CA GLU A 93 21.68 4.00 -5.23
C GLU A 93 20.43 3.67 -4.42
N GLU A 94 20.49 3.92 -3.12
CA GLU A 94 19.43 3.56 -2.17
C GLU A 94 18.06 4.22 -2.45
N HIS A 95 18.04 5.39 -3.12
CA HIS A 95 16.79 6.10 -3.39
C HIS A 95 16.22 5.81 -4.78
N LEU A 96 16.97 5.18 -5.66
CA LEU A 96 16.46 4.82 -6.99
C LEU A 96 15.71 3.48 -6.94
N GLY A 97 14.53 3.44 -7.58
CA GLY A 97 13.67 2.26 -7.54
C GLY A 97 12.32 2.47 -8.20
N LEU A 98 11.45 1.52 -8.00
CA LEU A 98 10.06 1.53 -8.38
C LEU A 98 9.22 2.04 -7.20
N TYR A 99 8.42 3.08 -7.42
CA TYR A 99 7.60 3.72 -6.38
C TYR A 99 6.13 3.67 -6.76
N GLY A 100 5.27 3.19 -5.87
CA GLY A 100 3.85 3.20 -6.18
C GLY A 100 3.00 2.33 -5.28
N ALA A 101 1.89 1.84 -5.86
CA ALA A 101 0.85 1.12 -5.17
C ALA A 101 0.67 -0.30 -5.74
N PHE A 102 0.42 -1.24 -4.84
CA PHE A 102 0.14 -2.64 -5.07
C PHE A 102 -1.30 -2.92 -4.62
N GLY A 103 -2.17 -3.30 -5.56
CA GLY A 103 -3.58 -3.55 -5.30
C GLY A 103 -3.84 -4.92 -4.69
N TYR A 104 -4.97 -5.04 -4.00
CA TYR A 104 -5.37 -6.27 -3.32
C TYR A 104 -5.49 -7.46 -4.28
N ASP A 105 -5.98 -7.23 -5.49
CA ASP A 105 -6.22 -8.30 -6.48
C ASP A 105 -4.94 -8.97 -7.01
N LEU A 106 -3.74 -8.42 -6.70
CA LEU A 106 -2.46 -9.08 -6.98
C LEU A 106 -2.36 -10.46 -6.30
N ALA A 107 -3.01 -10.65 -5.15
CA ALA A 107 -3.07 -11.94 -4.47
C ALA A 107 -3.66 -13.04 -5.35
N PHE A 108 -4.63 -12.71 -6.17
CA PHE A 108 -5.34 -13.67 -7.02
C PHE A 108 -4.52 -14.18 -8.22
N GLN A 109 -3.33 -13.65 -8.41
CA GLN A 109 -2.36 -14.25 -9.33
C GLN A 109 -1.74 -15.53 -8.74
N PHE A 110 -1.71 -15.62 -7.40
CA PHE A 110 -1.10 -16.71 -6.63
C PHE A 110 -2.16 -17.60 -5.95
N GLU A 111 -3.30 -17.02 -5.52
CA GLU A 111 -4.39 -17.72 -4.87
C GLU A 111 -5.49 -18.05 -5.89
N PRO A 112 -5.79 -19.33 -6.15
CA PRO A 112 -6.81 -19.73 -7.10
C PRO A 112 -8.22 -19.58 -6.48
N ILE A 113 -8.69 -18.36 -6.34
CA ILE A 113 -10.01 -18.01 -5.80
C ILE A 113 -10.95 -17.65 -6.95
N GLU A 114 -12.19 -18.13 -6.88
CA GLU A 114 -13.24 -17.73 -7.80
C GLU A 114 -13.71 -16.30 -7.46
N LEU A 115 -13.47 -15.36 -8.39
CA LEU A 115 -13.84 -13.96 -8.22
C LEU A 115 -15.34 -13.79 -8.56
N LYS A 116 -16.12 -13.29 -7.60
CA LYS A 116 -17.57 -13.06 -7.73
C LYS A 116 -17.93 -11.59 -7.89
N LEU A 117 -17.15 -10.71 -7.26
CA LEU A 117 -17.36 -9.27 -7.36
C LEU A 117 -16.94 -8.75 -8.74
N THR A 118 -17.75 -7.87 -9.32
CA THR A 118 -17.42 -7.25 -10.61
C THR A 118 -16.35 -6.20 -10.44
N ARG A 119 -15.21 -6.38 -11.10
CA ARG A 119 -14.12 -5.37 -11.15
C ARG A 119 -14.39 -4.38 -12.26
N PRO A 120 -14.31 -3.06 -11.99
CA PRO A 120 -14.36 -2.04 -13.03
C PRO A 120 -13.35 -2.30 -14.15
N SER A 121 -13.69 -1.97 -15.38
CA SER A 121 -12.81 -2.23 -16.54
C SER A 121 -11.49 -1.45 -16.49
N ASP A 122 -11.44 -0.38 -15.75
CA ASP A 122 -10.31 0.51 -15.55
C ASP A 122 -9.59 0.27 -14.19
N GLN A 123 -9.97 -0.77 -13.42
CA GLN A 123 -9.24 -1.15 -12.22
C GLN A 123 -7.85 -1.65 -12.60
N ARG A 124 -6.85 -1.12 -11.92
CA ARG A 124 -5.46 -1.55 -12.02
C ARG A 124 -5.05 -2.26 -10.73
N ASP A 125 -4.22 -3.29 -10.88
CA ASP A 125 -3.73 -4.08 -9.75
C ASP A 125 -2.35 -3.61 -9.29
N LEU A 126 -1.62 -2.88 -10.16
CA LEU A 126 -0.29 -2.37 -9.90
C LEU A 126 -0.10 -1.04 -10.62
N VAL A 127 0.48 -0.06 -9.95
CA VAL A 127 1.00 1.18 -10.55
C VAL A 127 2.32 1.53 -9.90
N LEU A 128 3.43 1.42 -10.64
CA LEU A 128 4.78 1.71 -10.17
C LEU A 128 5.48 2.68 -11.12
N TYR A 129 6.07 3.73 -10.58
CA TYR A 129 6.83 4.73 -11.30
C TYR A 129 8.33 4.49 -11.16
N ILE A 130 9.09 4.77 -12.21
CA ILE A 130 10.55 4.89 -12.16
C ILE A 130 10.88 6.39 -12.24
N PRO A 131 11.19 7.06 -11.13
CA PRO A 131 11.62 8.46 -11.16
C PRO A 131 13.08 8.59 -11.56
N ASP A 132 13.44 9.70 -12.18
CA ASP A 132 14.82 10.08 -12.52
C ASP A 132 15.25 11.40 -11.86
N GLU A 133 14.38 12.01 -11.09
CA GLU A 133 14.67 13.09 -10.16
C GLU A 133 13.89 12.84 -8.87
N ILE A 134 14.57 12.81 -7.72
CA ILE A 134 13.99 12.54 -6.40
C ILE A 134 14.43 13.65 -5.45
N ILE A 135 13.48 14.21 -4.72
CA ILE A 135 13.73 15.12 -3.60
C ILE A 135 13.71 14.28 -2.33
N VAL A 136 14.76 14.37 -1.53
CA VAL A 136 14.90 13.68 -0.25
C VAL A 136 15.08 14.72 0.84
N VAL A 137 14.27 14.66 1.87
CA VAL A 137 14.35 15.54 3.05
C VAL A 137 14.67 14.68 4.26
N ASP A 138 15.85 14.87 4.83
CA ASP A 138 16.24 14.28 6.10
C ASP A 138 15.92 15.25 7.24
N HIS A 139 14.87 14.95 8.00
CA HIS A 139 14.45 15.78 9.13
C HIS A 139 15.38 15.71 10.33
N GLN A 140 16.18 14.65 10.48
CA GLN A 140 17.16 14.52 11.57
C GLN A 140 18.43 15.28 11.22
N GLY A 141 18.91 15.12 9.98
CA GLY A 141 20.08 15.86 9.49
C GLY A 141 19.80 17.31 9.13
N GLY A 142 18.52 17.71 9.00
CA GLY A 142 18.12 19.07 8.58
C GLY A 142 18.55 19.38 7.14
N VAL A 143 18.63 18.37 6.28
CA VAL A 143 19.14 18.47 4.90
C VAL A 143 18.02 18.11 3.92
N ALA A 144 17.92 18.90 2.84
CA ALA A 144 17.08 18.58 1.68
C ALA A 144 17.96 18.49 0.45
N GLU A 145 17.87 17.38 -0.25
CA GLU A 145 18.64 17.07 -1.45
C GLU A 145 17.74 16.81 -2.65
N ARG A 146 18.18 17.29 -3.81
CA ARG A 146 17.59 16.93 -5.09
C ARG A 146 18.58 16.03 -5.82
N ARG A 147 18.22 14.77 -5.98
CA ARG A 147 19.02 13.76 -6.67
C ARG A 147 18.53 13.57 -8.09
N ARG A 148 19.42 13.68 -9.06
CA ARG A 148 19.13 13.55 -10.50
C ARG A 148 19.91 12.41 -11.07
N TYR A 149 19.23 11.55 -11.82
CA TYR A 149 19.81 10.36 -12.42
C TYR A 149 19.80 10.47 -13.94
N GLU A 150 20.88 10.04 -14.57
CA GLU A 150 20.99 9.88 -15.99
C GLU A 150 21.18 8.41 -16.32
N PHE A 151 20.44 7.94 -17.32
CA PHE A 151 20.49 6.56 -17.77
C PHE A 151 21.21 6.49 -19.11
N ALA A 152 22.01 5.44 -19.30
CA ALA A 152 22.67 5.15 -20.55
C ALA A 152 22.51 3.68 -20.92
N TYR A 153 22.21 3.41 -22.18
CA TYR A 153 22.12 2.07 -22.72
C TYR A 153 22.66 2.07 -24.15
N ARG A 154 23.80 1.38 -24.40
CA ARG A 154 24.56 1.42 -25.67
C ARG A 154 24.86 2.87 -26.05
N ASP A 155 24.41 3.30 -27.22
CA ASP A 155 24.62 4.67 -27.72
C ASP A 155 23.50 5.65 -27.30
N LEU A 156 22.51 5.19 -26.53
CA LEU A 156 21.40 6.01 -26.05
C LEU A 156 21.73 6.55 -24.66
N SER A 157 21.33 7.80 -24.40
CA SER A 157 21.48 8.45 -23.09
C SER A 157 20.34 9.41 -22.84
N THR A 158 19.89 9.50 -21.59
CA THR A 158 18.95 10.53 -21.16
C THR A 158 19.59 11.90 -20.97
N THR A 159 20.93 11.98 -21.00
CA THR A 159 21.66 13.24 -20.89
C THR A 159 21.21 14.23 -21.95
N ASN A 160 20.91 15.47 -21.53
CA ASN A 160 20.37 16.56 -22.35
C ASN A 160 18.91 16.39 -22.86
N ILE A 161 18.20 15.31 -22.48
CA ILE A 161 16.76 15.24 -22.66
C ILE A 161 16.10 15.95 -21.47
N SER A 162 15.21 16.90 -21.76
CA SER A 162 14.53 17.66 -20.70
C SER A 162 13.65 16.77 -19.82
N ARG A 163 13.64 17.07 -18.51
CA ARG A 163 12.67 16.51 -17.58
C ARG A 163 11.40 17.35 -17.66
N GLY A 164 10.27 16.69 -17.73
CA GLY A 164 8.96 17.33 -17.78
C GLY A 164 7.92 16.34 -18.28
N GLY A 165 6.69 16.55 -17.92
CA GLY A 165 5.54 15.72 -18.30
C GLY A 165 4.29 16.53 -18.53
N ALA A 166 3.24 15.87 -19.02
CA ALA A 166 1.91 16.46 -19.11
C ALA A 166 1.36 16.67 -17.69
N ARG A 167 0.59 17.75 -17.52
CA ARG A 167 -0.05 18.06 -16.23
C ARG A 167 -1.56 18.02 -16.41
N ASP A 168 -2.21 17.13 -15.66
CA ASP A 168 -3.65 17.10 -15.54
C ASP A 168 -4.06 17.85 -14.27
N LEU A 169 -4.94 18.84 -14.43
CA LEU A 169 -5.51 19.54 -13.28
C LEU A 169 -6.56 18.66 -12.63
N TYR A 170 -6.56 18.63 -11.31
CA TYR A 170 -7.61 17.99 -10.54
C TYR A 170 -8.97 18.61 -10.84
N GLN A 171 -9.97 17.78 -11.11
CA GLN A 171 -11.36 18.19 -11.35
C GLN A 171 -12.26 17.47 -10.36
N PRO A 172 -12.88 18.20 -9.40
CA PRO A 172 -13.81 17.62 -8.45
C PRO A 172 -15.15 17.27 -9.11
N ASP A 173 -15.79 16.21 -8.66
CA ASP A 173 -17.21 15.95 -8.90
C ASP A 173 -18.04 16.53 -7.74
N LEU A 174 -18.67 17.67 -7.98
CA LEU A 174 -19.46 18.38 -6.96
C LEU A 174 -20.95 18.00 -6.99
N GLU A 175 -21.38 17.20 -7.96
CA GLU A 175 -22.78 16.75 -8.07
C GLU A 175 -23.01 15.41 -7.35
N LEU A 176 -21.95 14.77 -6.89
CA LEU A 176 -22.03 13.51 -6.16
C LEU A 176 -22.68 13.71 -4.80
N GLU A 177 -23.67 12.90 -4.50
CA GLU A 177 -24.28 12.82 -3.17
C GLU A 177 -23.51 11.79 -2.31
N PRO A 178 -23.27 12.07 -1.02
CA PRO A 178 -22.64 11.10 -0.11
C PRO A 178 -23.38 9.77 -0.08
N SER A 179 -22.65 8.68 -0.12
CA SER A 179 -23.22 7.33 -0.10
C SER A 179 -22.29 6.33 0.60
N ARG A 180 -22.78 5.12 0.81
CA ARG A 180 -21.98 3.98 1.28
C ARG A 180 -22.45 2.70 0.59
N ASP A 181 -21.58 1.70 0.52
CA ASP A 181 -21.93 0.44 -0.12
C ASP A 181 -22.80 -0.48 0.76
N HIS A 182 -22.86 -0.25 2.07
CA HIS A 182 -23.72 -0.98 3.01
C HIS A 182 -24.78 -0.06 3.62
N GLU A 183 -26.03 -0.49 3.63
CA GLU A 183 -27.05 0.14 4.46
C GLU A 183 -26.79 -0.14 5.96
N LYS A 184 -27.38 0.68 6.84
CA LYS A 184 -27.22 0.49 8.28
C LYS A 184 -27.74 -0.88 8.71
N GLY A 185 -26.92 -1.64 9.43
CA GLY A 185 -27.21 -3.00 9.88
C GLY A 185 -26.80 -4.10 8.89
N GLU A 186 -26.44 -3.78 7.64
CA GLU A 186 -25.97 -4.79 6.68
C GLU A 186 -24.56 -5.27 7.03
N TYR A 187 -23.70 -4.38 7.51
CA TYR A 187 -22.37 -4.80 7.97
C TYR A 187 -22.48 -5.71 9.20
N ALA A 188 -23.37 -5.42 10.12
CA ALA A 188 -23.67 -6.28 11.26
C ALA A 188 -24.13 -7.70 10.84
N GLN A 189 -24.84 -7.85 9.70
CA GLN A 189 -25.21 -9.16 9.15
C GLN A 189 -23.99 -9.95 8.65
N ILE A 190 -22.98 -9.27 8.11
CA ILE A 190 -21.70 -9.94 7.72
C ILE A 190 -21.01 -10.50 8.96
N VAL A 191 -21.01 -9.75 10.08
CA VAL A 191 -20.45 -10.22 11.35
C VAL A 191 -21.17 -11.49 11.84
N GLU A 192 -22.51 -11.52 11.80
CA GLU A 192 -23.27 -12.72 12.14
C GLU A 192 -22.94 -13.90 11.21
N THR A 193 -22.78 -13.65 9.91
CA THR A 193 -22.37 -14.68 8.94
C THR A 193 -20.97 -15.21 9.26
N ALA A 194 -20.01 -14.32 9.57
CA ALA A 194 -18.65 -14.72 9.94
C ALA A 194 -18.63 -15.63 11.17
N ARG A 195 -19.50 -15.40 12.16
CA ARG A 195 -19.62 -16.25 13.35
C ARG A 195 -20.00 -17.69 13.02
N GLU A 196 -20.76 -17.92 11.94
CA GLU A 196 -21.07 -19.29 11.48
C GLU A 196 -19.82 -20.00 10.93
N TYR A 197 -18.93 -19.27 10.24
CA TYR A 197 -17.66 -19.80 9.76
C TYR A 197 -16.68 -20.08 10.90
N PHE A 198 -16.63 -19.21 11.91
CA PHE A 198 -15.84 -19.45 13.12
C PHE A 198 -16.36 -20.69 13.88
N ALA A 199 -17.68 -20.85 14.02
CA ALA A 199 -18.28 -22.00 14.69
C ALA A 199 -17.94 -23.33 14.02
N ARG A 200 -17.78 -23.35 12.69
CA ARG A 200 -17.38 -24.53 11.93
C ARG A 200 -15.87 -24.76 11.91
N GLY A 201 -15.07 -23.77 12.35
CA GLY A 201 -13.62 -23.82 12.28
C GLY A 201 -13.06 -23.52 10.89
N ASP A 202 -13.86 -22.93 9.99
CA ASP A 202 -13.42 -22.55 8.64
C ASP A 202 -12.55 -21.28 8.67
N LEU A 203 -12.80 -20.41 9.64
CA LEU A 203 -12.07 -19.17 9.90
C LEU A 203 -11.67 -19.07 11.36
N PHE A 204 -10.56 -18.38 11.65
CA PHE A 204 -10.15 -17.95 13.00
C PHE A 204 -10.40 -16.46 13.17
N GLU A 205 -10.15 -15.68 12.15
CA GLU A 205 -10.51 -14.27 12.03
C GLU A 205 -10.77 -13.89 10.57
N VAL A 206 -11.52 -12.82 10.35
CA VAL A 206 -11.66 -12.19 9.04
C VAL A 206 -11.84 -10.68 9.20
N VAL A 207 -11.21 -9.91 8.31
CA VAL A 207 -11.30 -8.44 8.34
C VAL A 207 -12.18 -7.98 7.19
N SER A 208 -13.49 -7.94 7.42
CA SER A 208 -14.47 -7.41 6.47
C SER A 208 -14.42 -5.90 6.42
N SER A 209 -14.79 -5.30 5.28
CA SER A 209 -14.74 -3.85 5.08
C SER A 209 -15.99 -3.31 4.39
N GLN A 210 -16.24 -2.02 4.60
CA GLN A 210 -17.25 -1.24 3.88
C GLN A 210 -16.66 0.06 3.35
N THR A 211 -17.32 0.64 2.35
CA THR A 211 -16.85 1.84 1.64
C THR A 211 -17.82 2.99 1.83
N PHE A 212 -17.27 4.15 2.18
CA PHE A 212 -17.97 5.43 2.23
C PHE A 212 -17.49 6.28 1.05
N VAL A 213 -18.43 6.93 0.36
CA VAL A 213 -18.17 7.76 -0.82
C VAL A 213 -18.64 9.18 -0.55
N GLU A 214 -17.77 10.15 -0.79
CA GLU A 214 -18.01 11.56 -0.56
C GLU A 214 -17.52 12.39 -1.77
N PRO A 215 -18.11 13.56 -2.03
CA PRO A 215 -17.50 14.50 -2.94
C PRO A 215 -16.12 14.94 -2.43
N SER A 216 -15.19 15.16 -3.36
CA SER A 216 -13.85 15.66 -3.03
C SER A 216 -13.64 17.05 -3.65
N PRO A 217 -14.14 18.13 -3.01
CA PRO A 217 -14.04 19.49 -3.57
C PRO A 217 -12.62 20.03 -3.56
N GLU A 218 -11.79 19.54 -2.67
CA GLU A 218 -10.41 20.00 -2.52
C GLU A 218 -9.44 19.07 -3.28
N PRO A 219 -8.32 19.62 -3.77
CA PRO A 219 -7.32 18.81 -4.44
C PRO A 219 -6.66 17.81 -3.48
N PRO A 220 -6.18 16.66 -3.98
CA PRO A 220 -5.53 15.62 -3.16
C PRO A 220 -4.39 16.13 -2.28
N SER A 221 -3.63 17.14 -2.74
CA SER A 221 -2.54 17.76 -1.98
C SER A 221 -3.02 18.49 -0.71
N GLU A 222 -4.18 19.14 -0.76
CA GLU A 222 -4.77 19.77 0.41
C GLU A 222 -5.27 18.74 1.42
N LEU A 223 -5.87 17.64 0.93
CA LEU A 223 -6.26 16.53 1.80
C LEU A 223 -5.07 15.88 2.48
N PHE A 224 -3.97 15.68 1.75
CA PHE A 224 -2.74 15.16 2.33
C PHE A 224 -2.17 16.07 3.42
N ARG A 225 -2.14 17.38 3.17
CA ARG A 225 -1.72 18.36 4.17
C ARG A 225 -2.57 18.25 5.46
N ARG A 226 -3.89 18.15 5.32
CA ARG A 226 -4.80 17.98 6.46
C ARG A 226 -4.54 16.66 7.22
N LEU A 227 -4.38 15.55 6.50
CA LEU A 227 -4.09 14.26 7.12
C LEU A 227 -2.74 14.27 7.84
N LYS A 228 -1.70 14.86 7.21
CA LYS A 228 -0.36 14.98 7.82
C LYS A 228 -0.39 15.78 9.13
N GLU A 229 -1.22 16.83 9.21
CA GLU A 229 -1.38 17.66 10.42
C GLU A 229 -2.24 16.97 11.50
N GLN A 230 -3.30 16.25 11.11
CA GLN A 230 -4.26 15.68 12.04
C GLN A 230 -3.90 14.25 12.48
N ASN A 231 -3.33 13.46 11.59
CA ASN A 231 -3.00 12.05 11.77
C ASN A 231 -1.58 11.74 11.27
N PRO A 232 -0.53 12.28 11.89
CA PRO A 232 0.84 11.90 11.52
C PRO A 232 1.00 10.38 11.68
N SER A 233 1.55 9.74 10.65
CA SER A 233 1.68 8.28 10.57
C SER A 233 3.04 7.89 9.99
N PRO A 234 3.54 6.66 10.26
CA PRO A 234 4.80 6.16 9.72
C PRO A 234 4.83 6.17 8.18
N TYR A 235 3.70 5.82 7.57
CA TYR A 235 3.53 5.82 6.12
C TYR A 235 2.47 6.85 5.72
N GLY A 236 2.85 8.13 5.68
CA GLY A 236 2.06 9.20 5.09
C GLY A 236 2.37 9.31 3.60
N PHE A 237 1.35 9.34 2.73
CA PHE A 237 1.58 9.39 1.30
C PHE A 237 0.51 10.14 0.52
N LEU A 238 0.95 10.74 -0.58
CA LEU A 238 0.12 11.24 -1.67
C LEU A 238 0.70 10.71 -2.97
N ILE A 239 -0.07 9.93 -3.70
CA ILE A 239 0.32 9.42 -5.02
C ILE A 239 -0.76 9.75 -6.05
N ASN A 240 -0.34 10.34 -7.17
CA ASN A 240 -1.12 10.40 -8.39
C ASN A 240 -0.87 9.11 -9.19
N LEU A 241 -1.88 8.28 -9.31
CA LEU A 241 -1.81 7.02 -10.07
C LEU A 241 -2.08 7.21 -11.57
N GLY A 242 -2.34 8.43 -12.02
CA GLY A 242 -2.80 8.71 -13.38
C GLY A 242 -4.28 8.37 -13.57
N GLN A 243 -4.83 8.67 -14.74
CA GLN A 243 -6.24 8.38 -15.09
C GLN A 243 -7.25 8.96 -14.08
N SER A 244 -6.99 10.17 -13.57
CA SER A 244 -7.81 10.84 -12.55
C SER A 244 -8.00 10.02 -11.27
N GLU A 245 -6.97 9.28 -10.86
CA GLU A 245 -6.96 8.48 -9.62
C GLU A 245 -5.77 8.85 -8.72
N TRP A 246 -6.04 9.08 -7.44
CA TRP A 246 -5.05 9.40 -6.41
C TRP A 246 -5.28 8.57 -5.15
N LEU A 247 -4.21 8.34 -4.42
CA LEU A 247 -4.26 7.82 -3.05
C LEU A 247 -3.68 8.86 -2.10
N VAL A 248 -4.41 9.14 -1.03
CA VAL A 248 -4.01 10.04 0.05
C VAL A 248 -4.16 9.27 1.35
N GLY A 249 -3.05 8.93 1.98
CA GLY A 249 -3.07 8.03 3.12
C GLY A 249 -2.20 8.45 4.29
N ALA A 250 -2.57 7.89 5.45
CA ALA A 250 -1.87 8.03 6.72
C ALA A 250 -1.84 6.65 7.41
N SER A 251 -1.13 5.70 6.78
CA SER A 251 -1.06 4.32 7.27
C SER A 251 -0.12 4.18 8.46
N PRO A 252 -0.57 3.53 9.54
CA PRO A 252 0.29 3.28 10.70
C PRO A 252 1.17 2.04 10.52
N GLU A 253 0.88 1.16 9.56
CA GLU A 253 1.37 -0.21 9.56
C GLU A 253 2.39 -0.47 8.47
N MET A 254 3.58 -0.95 8.90
CA MET A 254 4.57 -1.51 7.99
C MET A 254 4.04 -2.84 7.44
N TYR A 255 4.01 -2.98 6.10
CA TYR A 255 3.70 -4.25 5.48
C TYR A 255 4.93 -5.15 5.46
N VAL A 256 5.92 -4.85 4.64
CA VAL A 256 7.20 -5.56 4.59
C VAL A 256 8.32 -4.56 4.31
N ARG A 257 9.40 -4.67 5.07
CA ARG A 257 10.65 -3.98 4.82
C ARG A 257 11.79 -4.99 4.67
N VAL A 258 12.65 -4.77 3.66
CA VAL A 258 13.85 -5.56 3.43
C VAL A 258 15.04 -4.64 3.25
N GLU A 259 16.07 -4.83 4.08
CA GLU A 259 17.35 -4.14 3.99
C GLU A 259 18.48 -5.17 4.05
N GLY A 260 19.19 -5.35 2.94
CA GLY A 260 20.13 -6.44 2.78
C GLY A 260 19.43 -7.80 2.88
N ASP A 261 19.79 -8.62 3.87
CA ASP A 261 19.16 -9.91 4.16
C ASP A 261 18.07 -9.84 5.26
N ARG A 262 17.86 -8.68 5.87
CA ARG A 262 16.93 -8.49 6.98
C ARG A 262 15.53 -8.21 6.47
N VAL A 263 14.57 -9.04 6.85
CA VAL A 263 13.13 -8.88 6.59
C VAL A 263 12.43 -8.47 7.87
N GLU A 264 11.62 -7.44 7.82
CA GLU A 264 10.88 -6.91 8.96
C GLU A 264 9.41 -6.70 8.61
N THR A 265 8.56 -6.89 9.59
CA THR A 265 7.13 -6.55 9.59
C THR A 265 6.73 -6.07 10.96
N CYS A 266 5.66 -5.29 11.03
CA CYS A 266 5.14 -4.77 12.28
C CYS A 266 3.61 -4.90 12.31
N PRO A 267 3.09 -6.11 12.56
CA PRO A 267 1.66 -6.31 12.67
C PRO A 267 1.09 -5.50 13.84
N ILE A 268 0.01 -4.79 13.56
CA ILE A 268 -0.72 -3.97 14.51
C ILE A 268 -2.06 -4.64 14.79
N SER A 269 -2.34 -4.89 16.08
CA SER A 269 -3.67 -5.29 16.53
C SER A 269 -3.89 -4.77 17.94
N GLY A 270 -5.16 -4.58 18.28
CA GLY A 270 -5.54 -3.88 19.50
C GLY A 270 -5.51 -2.37 19.31
N THR A 271 -6.65 -1.75 19.55
CA THR A 271 -6.86 -0.32 19.36
C THR A 271 -7.72 0.24 20.47
N ILE A 272 -7.27 1.34 21.07
CA ILE A 272 -8.06 2.08 22.04
C ILE A 272 -7.95 3.59 21.77
N ALA A 273 -8.98 4.34 22.10
CA ALA A 273 -8.98 5.80 21.97
C ALA A 273 -7.96 6.43 22.93
N ARG A 274 -7.39 7.58 22.51
CA ARG A 274 -6.59 8.43 23.41
C ARG A 274 -7.44 8.93 24.56
N GLY A 275 -6.82 9.07 25.72
CA GLY A 275 -7.40 9.75 26.87
C GLY A 275 -7.48 11.27 26.66
N GLN A 276 -8.15 11.94 27.59
CA GLN A 276 -8.25 13.42 27.58
C GLN A 276 -6.96 14.08 28.10
N ASP A 277 -6.19 13.37 28.89
CA ASP A 277 -4.93 13.80 29.46
C ASP A 277 -3.95 12.61 29.62
N PRO A 278 -2.68 12.84 30.03
CA PRO A 278 -1.72 11.76 30.20
C PRO A 278 -2.06 10.69 31.23
N LEU A 279 -2.90 10.99 32.22
CA LEU A 279 -3.37 9.98 33.22
C LEU A 279 -4.45 9.08 32.62
N ASP A 280 -5.34 9.66 31.83
CA ASP A 280 -6.32 8.93 31.06
C ASP A 280 -5.61 8.04 30.01
N ASP A 281 -4.60 8.56 29.30
CA ASP A 281 -3.78 7.77 28.38
C ASP A 281 -3.14 6.55 29.09
N ALA A 282 -2.59 6.75 30.28
CA ALA A 282 -2.02 5.65 31.06
C ALA A 282 -3.07 4.59 31.42
N SER A 283 -4.29 5.03 31.75
CA SER A 283 -5.41 4.14 32.05
C SER A 283 -5.86 3.35 30.81
N GLN A 284 -5.92 4.01 29.65
CA GLN A 284 -6.22 3.38 28.36
C GLN A 284 -5.14 2.34 27.97
N ILE A 285 -3.87 2.69 28.12
CA ILE A 285 -2.76 1.75 27.89
C ILE A 285 -2.89 0.52 28.77
N LEU A 286 -3.18 0.72 30.06
CA LEU A 286 -3.35 -0.38 30.99
C LEU A 286 -4.55 -1.27 30.62
N ALA A 287 -5.66 -0.66 30.20
CA ALA A 287 -6.84 -1.39 29.72
C ALA A 287 -6.50 -2.23 28.48
N LEU A 288 -5.80 -1.64 27.48
CA LEU A 288 -5.37 -2.30 26.26
C LEU A 288 -4.43 -3.48 26.55
N LEU A 289 -3.44 -3.28 27.44
CA LEU A 289 -2.49 -4.34 27.82
C LEU A 289 -3.14 -5.48 28.64
N ASN A 290 -4.25 -5.24 29.31
CA ASN A 290 -4.99 -6.25 30.05
C ASN A 290 -6.16 -6.88 29.25
N SER A 291 -6.38 -6.46 28.00
CA SER A 291 -7.38 -7.04 27.13
C SER A 291 -6.92 -8.39 26.59
N GLU A 292 -7.59 -9.46 26.97
CA GLU A 292 -7.33 -10.82 26.47
C GLU A 292 -7.70 -10.93 24.97
N LYS A 293 -8.73 -10.20 24.52
CA LYS A 293 -9.13 -10.13 23.11
C LYS A 293 -7.99 -9.56 22.27
N ASP A 294 -7.52 -8.35 22.59
CA ASP A 294 -6.45 -7.68 21.83
C ASP A 294 -5.13 -8.46 21.87
N GLU A 295 -4.83 -9.15 22.97
CA GLU A 295 -3.66 -10.03 23.05
C GLU A 295 -3.79 -11.23 22.13
N SER A 296 -4.97 -11.84 22.07
CA SER A 296 -5.24 -13.01 21.22
C SER A 296 -5.14 -12.64 19.74
N GLU A 297 -5.74 -11.51 19.33
CA GLU A 297 -5.68 -10.99 17.97
C GLU A 297 -4.23 -10.75 17.53
N LEU A 298 -3.47 -9.97 18.30
CA LEU A 298 -2.07 -9.68 17.96
C LEU A 298 -1.20 -10.94 17.95
N THR A 299 -1.47 -11.88 18.86
CA THR A 299 -0.75 -13.17 18.89
C THR A 299 -0.99 -13.96 17.60
N MET A 300 -2.22 -14.00 17.12
CA MET A 300 -2.59 -14.71 15.90
C MET A 300 -1.93 -14.06 14.67
N CYS A 301 -2.03 -12.73 14.54
CA CYS A 301 -1.37 -11.99 13.46
C CYS A 301 0.15 -12.24 13.45
N THR A 302 0.78 -12.20 14.63
CA THR A 302 2.22 -12.44 14.79
C THR A 302 2.61 -13.88 14.45
N ASP A 303 1.78 -14.86 14.77
CA ASP A 303 2.06 -16.26 14.47
C ASP A 303 1.99 -16.56 12.96
N VAL A 304 0.98 -16.00 12.28
CA VAL A 304 0.89 -16.09 10.81
C VAL A 304 2.07 -15.39 10.15
N ASP A 305 2.44 -14.21 10.61
CA ASP A 305 3.58 -13.45 10.10
C ASP A 305 4.91 -14.19 10.26
N ARG A 306 5.13 -14.84 11.42
CA ARG A 306 6.27 -15.73 11.64
C ARG A 306 6.26 -16.93 10.70
N ASN A 307 5.08 -17.46 10.41
CA ASN A 307 4.90 -18.58 9.50
C ASN A 307 5.28 -18.19 8.07
N ASP A 308 4.82 -17.02 7.61
CA ASP A 308 5.17 -16.47 6.30
C ASP A 308 6.69 -16.29 6.17
N LYS A 309 7.35 -15.67 7.15
CA LYS A 309 8.81 -15.53 7.17
C LYS A 309 9.54 -16.86 7.17
N SER A 310 9.01 -17.88 7.86
CA SER A 310 9.67 -19.18 7.98
C SER A 310 9.88 -19.89 6.64
N ARG A 311 9.07 -19.55 5.62
CA ARG A 311 9.17 -20.10 4.27
C ARG A 311 10.40 -19.63 3.51
N ILE A 312 10.86 -18.41 3.78
CA ILE A 312 11.92 -17.73 3.02
C ILE A 312 13.16 -17.36 3.85
N CYS A 313 13.06 -17.43 5.17
CA CYS A 313 14.15 -17.05 6.05
C CYS A 313 15.00 -18.25 6.49
N VAL A 314 16.22 -17.95 6.91
CA VAL A 314 17.14 -18.95 7.48
C VAL A 314 16.51 -19.56 8.73
N PRO A 315 16.48 -20.90 8.85
CA PRO A 315 15.90 -21.56 10.03
C PRO A 315 16.48 -21.03 11.35
N GLY A 316 15.59 -20.68 12.29
CA GLY A 316 15.96 -20.12 13.59
C GLY A 316 16.29 -18.61 13.59
N SER A 317 16.24 -17.93 12.43
CA SER A 317 16.46 -16.48 12.35
C SER A 317 15.19 -15.66 12.62
N VAL A 318 14.01 -16.26 12.47
CA VAL A 318 12.73 -15.56 12.70
C VAL A 318 12.52 -15.32 14.19
N LYS A 319 12.37 -14.06 14.58
CA LYS A 319 12.25 -13.62 15.97
C LYS A 319 11.20 -12.52 16.11
N VAL A 320 10.48 -12.55 17.21
CA VAL A 320 9.69 -11.41 17.68
C VAL A 320 10.61 -10.57 18.57
N ILE A 321 11.09 -9.45 18.06
CA ILE A 321 12.06 -8.58 18.76
C ILE A 321 11.40 -7.50 19.60
N GLY A 322 10.12 -7.20 19.34
CA GLY A 322 9.26 -6.35 20.14
C GLY A 322 7.90 -7.01 20.29
N ARG A 323 7.40 -7.08 21.51
CA ARG A 323 6.09 -7.70 21.82
C ARG A 323 5.18 -6.70 22.51
N ARG A 324 3.97 -6.51 21.97
CA ARG A 324 2.95 -5.61 22.50
C ARG A 324 3.48 -4.22 22.84
N GLN A 325 4.31 -3.67 21.96
CA GLN A 325 4.84 -2.32 22.08
C GLN A 325 3.69 -1.32 21.93
N ILE A 326 3.68 -0.28 22.75
CA ILE A 326 2.66 0.75 22.71
C ILE A 326 3.06 1.82 21.71
N GLU A 327 2.22 2.04 20.72
CA GLU A 327 2.31 3.17 19.80
C GLU A 327 1.16 4.14 20.01
N MET A 328 1.51 5.41 20.21
CA MET A 328 0.56 6.48 20.49
C MET A 328 0.43 7.38 19.26
N TYR A 329 -0.76 7.42 18.69
CA TYR A 329 -1.12 8.30 17.58
C TYR A 329 -1.96 9.49 18.08
N SER A 330 -2.38 10.37 17.17
CA SER A 330 -3.15 11.58 17.52
C SER A 330 -4.46 11.28 18.26
N ARG A 331 -5.17 10.22 17.86
CA ARG A 331 -6.48 9.85 18.41
C ARG A 331 -6.57 8.44 18.99
N LEU A 332 -5.57 7.60 18.71
CA LEU A 332 -5.60 6.17 19.01
C LEU A 332 -4.28 5.74 19.65
N ILE A 333 -4.36 4.67 20.42
CA ILE A 333 -3.23 3.92 20.97
C ILE A 333 -3.35 2.50 20.42
N HIS A 334 -2.24 1.95 19.94
CA HIS A 334 -2.16 0.59 19.40
C HIS A 334 -1.15 -0.27 20.14
N THR A 335 -1.34 -1.58 20.08
CA THR A 335 -0.29 -2.55 20.37
C THR A 335 0.30 -3.08 19.07
N VAL A 336 1.64 -3.18 19.04
CA VAL A 336 2.42 -3.57 17.85
C VAL A 336 3.42 -4.63 18.24
N ASP A 337 3.53 -5.69 17.44
CA ASP A 337 4.63 -6.62 17.49
C ASP A 337 5.65 -6.29 16.39
N HIS A 338 6.93 -6.51 16.66
CA HIS A 338 7.98 -6.36 15.67
C HIS A 338 8.62 -7.72 15.42
N VAL A 339 8.53 -8.18 14.18
CA VAL A 339 9.00 -9.50 13.76
C VAL A 339 10.09 -9.34 12.70
N GLU A 340 11.24 -9.94 12.94
CA GLU A 340 12.33 -9.95 11.97
C GLU A 340 12.73 -11.37 11.57
N GLY A 341 13.37 -11.50 10.41
CA GLY A 341 14.01 -12.71 9.92
C GLY A 341 15.16 -12.37 8.98
N ARG A 342 15.97 -13.37 8.63
CA ARG A 342 17.03 -13.23 7.63
C ARG A 342 16.72 -14.06 6.41
N LEU A 343 16.63 -13.41 5.24
CA LEU A 343 16.42 -14.09 3.97
C LEU A 343 17.48 -15.15 3.72
N ARG A 344 17.06 -16.27 3.19
CA ARG A 344 17.98 -17.23 2.58
C ARG A 344 18.53 -16.65 1.27
N PRO A 345 19.77 -16.97 0.86
CA PRO A 345 20.43 -16.37 -0.30
C PRO A 345 19.69 -16.54 -1.64
N GLU A 346 18.85 -17.58 -1.72
CA GLU A 346 18.05 -17.86 -2.91
C GLU A 346 16.79 -17.01 -3.06
N PHE A 347 16.40 -16.24 -2.03
CA PHE A 347 15.22 -15.37 -2.05
C PHE A 347 15.59 -13.89 -2.06
N ASP A 348 14.72 -13.08 -2.65
CA ASP A 348 14.88 -11.63 -2.74
C ASP A 348 13.78 -10.86 -1.97
N ALA A 349 13.82 -9.54 -2.05
CA ALA A 349 12.86 -8.67 -1.38
C ALA A 349 11.41 -8.84 -1.92
N LEU A 350 11.25 -9.20 -3.20
CA LEU A 350 9.93 -9.46 -3.78
C LEU A 350 9.39 -10.81 -3.33
N ASP A 351 10.24 -11.81 -3.06
CA ASP A 351 9.81 -13.05 -2.41
C ASP A 351 9.29 -12.77 -1.01
N ALA A 352 9.97 -11.89 -0.25
CA ALA A 352 9.49 -11.46 1.06
C ALA A 352 8.13 -10.76 0.95
N PHE A 353 7.97 -9.83 0.00
CA PHE A 353 6.70 -9.14 -0.23
C PHE A 353 5.57 -10.14 -0.53
N LEU A 354 5.78 -11.05 -1.47
CA LEU A 354 4.76 -11.99 -1.96
C LEU A 354 4.39 -13.05 -0.93
N THR A 355 5.35 -13.53 -0.15
CA THR A 355 5.10 -14.53 0.89
C THR A 355 4.17 -14.02 1.98
N HIS A 356 4.18 -12.71 2.26
CA HIS A 356 3.29 -12.07 3.23
C HIS A 356 1.93 -11.65 2.66
N THR A 357 1.66 -11.84 1.36
CA THR A 357 0.44 -11.36 0.68
C THR A 357 -0.84 -12.05 1.17
N TRP A 358 -1.88 -11.34 1.66
CA TRP A 358 -1.79 -10.02 2.26
C TRP A 358 -1.73 -10.13 3.78
N ALA A 359 -1.43 -9.05 4.47
CA ALA A 359 -1.36 -9.06 5.94
C ALA A 359 -2.67 -9.55 6.55
N VAL A 360 -2.57 -10.37 7.60
CA VAL A 360 -3.72 -10.91 8.33
C VAL A 360 -4.56 -9.80 8.93
N THR A 361 -3.91 -8.73 9.39
CA THR A 361 -4.53 -7.52 9.97
C THR A 361 -5.54 -6.81 9.05
N VAL A 362 -5.56 -7.14 7.74
CA VAL A 362 -6.52 -6.61 6.77
C VAL A 362 -7.25 -7.70 5.98
N THR A 363 -6.91 -8.97 6.19
CA THR A 363 -7.49 -10.11 5.46
C THR A 363 -8.16 -11.10 6.41
N GLY A 364 -7.39 -11.69 7.31
CA GLY A 364 -7.83 -12.73 8.23
C GLY A 364 -7.04 -14.02 8.09
N ALA A 365 -7.41 -15.03 8.88
CA ALA A 365 -6.74 -16.32 8.95
C ALA A 365 -7.75 -17.48 9.02
N PRO A 366 -7.52 -18.60 8.28
CA PRO A 366 -6.49 -18.84 7.25
C PRO A 366 -6.67 -17.91 6.04
N LYS A 367 -5.58 -17.39 5.46
CA LYS A 367 -5.62 -16.33 4.42
C LYS A 367 -6.55 -16.66 3.24
N THR A 368 -6.40 -17.82 2.63
CA THR A 368 -7.22 -18.24 1.47
C THR A 368 -8.70 -18.30 1.82
N ALA A 369 -9.06 -18.88 2.98
CA ALA A 369 -10.45 -18.97 3.43
C ALA A 369 -11.02 -17.56 3.73
N ALA A 370 -10.21 -16.69 4.33
CA ALA A 370 -10.60 -15.29 4.57
C ALA A 370 -10.84 -14.53 3.26
N MET A 371 -9.93 -14.66 2.28
CA MET A 371 -10.10 -14.04 0.95
C MET A 371 -11.37 -14.54 0.24
N MET A 372 -11.70 -15.84 0.33
CA MET A 372 -12.95 -16.40 -0.21
C MET A 372 -14.17 -15.80 0.48
N PHE A 373 -14.14 -15.70 1.82
CA PHE A 373 -15.23 -15.11 2.58
C PHE A 373 -15.44 -13.64 2.17
N LEU A 374 -14.36 -12.86 2.02
CA LEU A 374 -14.42 -11.47 1.62
C LEU A 374 -15.00 -11.30 0.22
N GLU A 375 -14.60 -12.16 -0.71
CA GLU A 375 -15.12 -12.16 -2.07
C GLU A 375 -16.61 -12.54 -2.13
N ASP A 376 -17.08 -13.35 -1.19
CA ASP A 376 -18.47 -13.79 -1.10
C ASP A 376 -19.40 -12.76 -0.42
N HIS A 377 -18.87 -11.92 0.49
CA HIS A 377 -19.69 -11.13 1.39
C HIS A 377 -19.44 -9.61 1.34
N GLU A 378 -18.31 -9.14 0.84
CA GLU A 378 -18.14 -7.71 0.58
C GLU A 378 -18.95 -7.27 -0.65
N LYS A 379 -19.35 -6.00 -0.72
CA LYS A 379 -20.22 -5.48 -1.79
C LYS A 379 -19.49 -4.87 -2.96
N SER A 380 -18.21 -4.59 -2.79
CA SER A 380 -17.37 -3.97 -3.82
C SER A 380 -15.93 -4.49 -3.76
N PRO A 381 -15.21 -4.55 -4.89
CA PRO A 381 -13.81 -4.99 -4.90
C PRO A 381 -12.94 -4.00 -4.11
N ARG A 382 -11.92 -4.53 -3.45
CA ARG A 382 -11.05 -3.76 -2.55
C ARG A 382 -10.13 -2.77 -3.26
N ALA A 383 -9.85 -2.99 -4.54
CA ALA A 383 -8.90 -2.21 -5.33
C ALA A 383 -7.56 -2.05 -4.60
N TRP A 384 -7.27 -0.89 -4.02
CA TRP A 384 -6.02 -0.62 -3.30
C TRP A 384 -6.08 -0.96 -1.81
N TYR A 385 -7.26 -1.00 -1.20
CA TYR A 385 -7.42 -1.28 0.22
C TYR A 385 -6.93 -2.69 0.58
N GLY A 386 -6.13 -2.79 1.63
CA GLY A 386 -5.52 -4.05 2.06
C GLY A 386 -4.35 -4.52 1.17
N GLY A 387 -4.00 -3.74 0.15
CA GLY A 387 -2.76 -3.89 -0.59
C GLY A 387 -1.61 -3.14 0.08
N ALA A 388 -0.61 -2.71 -0.71
CA ALA A 388 0.55 -2.03 -0.19
C ALA A 388 0.92 -0.79 -1.01
N ILE A 389 1.69 0.11 -0.39
CA ILE A 389 2.26 1.28 -1.02
C ILE A 389 3.72 1.42 -0.60
N GLY A 390 4.59 1.82 -1.50
CA GLY A 390 5.98 2.04 -1.14
C GLY A 390 6.97 1.94 -2.28
N LYS A 391 8.16 1.46 -1.96
CA LYS A 391 9.32 1.41 -2.82
C LYS A 391 9.87 0.00 -2.95
N VAL A 392 10.22 -0.39 -4.20
CA VAL A 392 11.11 -1.51 -4.52
C VAL A 392 12.41 -0.90 -5.04
N GLY A 393 13.47 -0.97 -4.25
CA GLY A 393 14.76 -0.38 -4.59
C GLY A 393 15.51 -1.17 -5.66
N PHE A 394 16.24 -0.49 -6.52
CA PHE A 394 17.17 -1.12 -7.46
C PHE A 394 18.47 -1.59 -6.80
N ASP A 395 18.65 -1.27 -5.52
CA ASP A 395 19.68 -1.81 -4.63
C ASP A 395 19.27 -3.14 -3.95
N GLY A 396 18.09 -3.66 -4.27
CA GLY A 396 17.51 -4.85 -3.67
C GLY A 396 16.74 -4.60 -2.37
N SER A 397 16.63 -3.36 -1.92
CA SER A 397 15.82 -2.99 -0.75
C SER A 397 14.33 -2.95 -1.08
N LEU A 398 13.50 -3.08 -0.04
CA LEU A 398 12.05 -2.92 -0.13
C LEU A 398 11.56 -2.18 1.11
N ASN A 399 10.64 -1.24 0.92
CA ASN A 399 9.97 -0.61 2.04
C ASN A 399 8.53 -0.29 1.68
N THR A 400 7.60 -0.98 2.31
CA THR A 400 6.18 -0.88 2.00
C THR A 400 5.33 -0.79 3.26
N GLY A 401 4.31 0.08 3.20
CA GLY A 401 3.25 0.18 4.19
C GLY A 401 1.96 -0.43 3.66
N LEU A 402 1.07 -0.87 4.53
CA LEU A 402 -0.26 -1.33 4.15
C LEU A 402 -1.11 -0.16 3.64
N THR A 403 -1.87 -0.39 2.57
CA THR A 403 -2.86 0.57 2.10
C THR A 403 -4.13 0.45 2.93
N LEU A 404 -4.09 1.05 4.09
CA LEU A 404 -5.22 1.25 4.99
C LEU A 404 -5.22 2.69 5.48
N ARG A 405 -6.31 3.16 6.06
CA ARG A 405 -6.46 4.58 6.44
C ARG A 405 -6.12 5.51 5.28
N THR A 406 -6.74 5.21 4.14
CA THR A 406 -6.45 5.85 2.86
C THR A 406 -7.73 6.35 2.23
N ILE A 407 -7.69 7.57 1.71
CA ILE A 407 -8.69 8.13 0.82
C ILE A 407 -8.24 7.81 -0.60
N ARG A 408 -9.04 7.06 -1.35
CA ARG A 408 -8.91 6.91 -2.79
C ARG A 408 -9.75 7.99 -3.46
N ILE A 409 -9.15 8.78 -4.32
CA ILE A 409 -9.87 9.77 -5.12
C ILE A 409 -9.86 9.29 -6.55
N LYS A 410 -11.04 9.16 -7.15
CA LYS A 410 -11.17 8.72 -8.54
C LYS A 410 -12.31 9.48 -9.23
N GLY A 411 -12.02 10.06 -10.39
CA GLY A 411 -13.04 10.83 -11.13
C GLY A 411 -13.62 12.01 -10.35
N GLY A 412 -12.88 12.56 -9.37
CA GLY A 412 -13.31 13.74 -8.62
C GLY A 412 -14.11 13.45 -7.34
N HIS A 413 -14.33 12.19 -6.99
CA HIS A 413 -14.95 11.76 -5.72
C HIS A 413 -13.98 10.96 -4.86
N ALA A 414 -14.21 10.96 -3.56
CA ALA A 414 -13.40 10.28 -2.57
C ALA A 414 -14.10 9.01 -2.06
N GLU A 415 -13.35 7.92 -2.02
CA GLU A 415 -13.76 6.65 -1.41
C GLU A 415 -12.90 6.41 -0.15
N VAL A 416 -13.55 6.16 0.97
CA VAL A 416 -12.91 5.77 2.23
C VAL A 416 -13.37 4.38 2.58
N ARG A 417 -12.48 3.39 2.43
CA ARG A 417 -12.75 2.01 2.81
C ARG A 417 -12.12 1.72 4.15
N VAL A 418 -12.87 1.10 5.03
CA VAL A 418 -12.47 0.72 6.39
C VAL A 418 -13.03 -0.64 6.76
N GLY A 419 -12.32 -1.36 7.62
CA GLY A 419 -12.74 -2.66 8.10
C GLY A 419 -12.55 -2.82 9.59
N ALA A 420 -13.20 -3.85 10.14
CA ALA A 420 -13.02 -4.33 11.50
C ALA A 420 -12.60 -5.80 11.50
N THR A 421 -11.81 -6.18 12.48
CA THR A 421 -11.39 -7.57 12.71
C THR A 421 -12.49 -8.34 13.41
N LEU A 422 -13.07 -9.30 12.71
CA LEU A 422 -14.14 -10.13 13.21
C LEU A 422 -13.60 -11.41 13.82
N LEU A 423 -14.04 -11.70 15.04
CA LEU A 423 -13.74 -12.90 15.79
C LEU A 423 -15.05 -13.61 16.23
N TRP A 424 -14.90 -14.79 16.81
CA TRP A 424 -16.02 -15.56 17.33
C TRP A 424 -16.95 -14.78 18.30
N ASP A 425 -16.36 -13.95 19.15
CA ASP A 425 -17.02 -13.16 20.17
C ASP A 425 -17.32 -11.71 19.77
N SER A 426 -17.07 -11.33 18.49
CA SER A 426 -17.39 -10.00 17.98
C SER A 426 -18.88 -9.68 18.12
N ASP A 427 -19.18 -8.48 18.62
CA ASP A 427 -20.56 -7.95 18.68
C ASP A 427 -20.89 -7.26 17.35
N PRO A 428 -21.93 -7.69 16.62
CA PRO A 428 -22.23 -7.19 15.29
C PRO A 428 -22.45 -5.68 15.20
N VAL A 429 -23.11 -5.10 16.21
CA VAL A 429 -23.39 -3.65 16.22
C VAL A 429 -22.12 -2.87 16.55
N ALA A 430 -21.34 -3.36 17.52
CA ALA A 430 -20.09 -2.70 17.90
C ALA A 430 -19.06 -2.70 16.76
N GLU A 431 -18.95 -3.78 15.98
CA GLU A 431 -18.03 -3.85 14.84
C GLU A 431 -18.47 -2.91 13.70
N GLU A 432 -19.78 -2.77 13.44
CA GLU A 432 -20.29 -1.78 12.49
C GLU A 432 -19.96 -0.35 12.96
N GLU A 433 -20.21 -0.03 14.23
CA GLU A 433 -19.88 1.28 14.81
C GLU A 433 -18.37 1.57 14.79
N GLU A 434 -17.52 0.55 14.97
CA GLU A 434 -16.07 0.69 14.88
C GLU A 434 -15.63 1.10 13.47
N THR A 435 -16.22 0.52 12.42
CA THR A 435 -15.92 0.93 11.04
C THR A 435 -16.36 2.36 10.78
N GLU A 436 -17.53 2.78 11.24
CA GLU A 436 -18.02 4.17 11.12
C GLU A 436 -17.07 5.14 11.84
N LEU A 437 -16.61 4.78 13.03
CA LEU A 437 -15.65 5.58 13.79
C LEU A 437 -14.29 5.68 13.07
N LYS A 438 -13.78 4.58 12.52
CA LYS A 438 -12.53 4.58 11.73
C LYS A 438 -12.65 5.44 10.48
N ALA A 439 -13.80 5.46 9.81
CA ALA A 439 -14.05 6.29 8.64
C ALA A 439 -14.13 7.79 9.00
N SER A 440 -14.71 8.13 10.14
CA SER A 440 -15.04 9.50 10.53
C SER A 440 -13.84 10.46 10.44
N ALA A 441 -12.66 10.02 10.84
CA ALA A 441 -11.46 10.87 10.79
C ALA A 441 -11.09 11.32 9.37
N PHE A 442 -11.33 10.46 8.36
CA PHE A 442 -11.06 10.75 6.95
C PHE A 442 -12.19 11.54 6.31
N LEU A 443 -13.43 11.22 6.66
CA LEU A 443 -14.61 11.95 6.23
C LEU A 443 -14.60 13.40 6.77
N ASP A 444 -14.19 13.59 8.03
CA ASP A 444 -13.99 14.92 8.60
C ASP A 444 -12.95 15.73 7.83
N ALA A 445 -11.83 15.10 7.43
CA ALA A 445 -10.81 15.79 6.64
C ALA A 445 -11.32 16.24 5.26
N LEU A 446 -12.22 15.45 4.64
CA LEU A 446 -12.89 15.80 3.37
C LEU A 446 -13.87 16.97 3.55
N ARG A 447 -14.62 17.01 4.64
CA ARG A 447 -15.70 17.97 4.92
C ARG A 447 -15.21 19.31 5.48
N LEU A 448 -13.97 19.40 5.96
CA LEU A 448 -13.44 20.65 6.50
C LEU A 448 -13.40 21.74 5.43
N PRO A 449 -13.86 22.95 5.75
CA PRO A 449 -13.76 24.07 4.82
C PRO A 449 -12.29 24.44 4.55
N ARG A 450 -12.03 24.90 3.34
CA ARG A 450 -10.69 25.40 2.95
C ARG A 450 -10.25 26.50 3.94
N ARG A 451 -9.09 26.32 4.56
CA ARG A 451 -8.44 27.42 5.28
C ARG A 451 -8.09 28.49 4.25
N THR A 452 -8.80 29.61 4.29
CA THR A 452 -8.34 30.83 3.64
C THR A 452 -7.15 31.34 4.42
N THR A 453 -5.96 30.85 4.09
CA THR A 453 -4.76 31.58 4.49
C THR A 453 -4.75 32.87 3.71
N GLU A 454 -4.98 33.99 4.36
CA GLU A 454 -4.48 35.27 3.88
C GLU A 454 -2.95 35.17 3.84
N THR A 455 -2.43 34.57 2.77
CA THR A 455 -1.01 34.62 2.49
C THR A 455 -0.69 36.03 2.05
N ALA A 456 0.01 36.74 2.90
CA ALA A 456 0.87 37.80 2.42
C ALA A 456 1.68 37.22 1.26
N ALA A 457 1.52 37.77 0.06
CA ALA A 457 2.14 37.31 -1.16
C ALA A 457 3.68 37.37 -1.02
N SER A 458 4.28 36.29 -0.54
CA SER A 458 5.68 36.02 -0.79
C SER A 458 5.70 35.13 -2.03
N SER A 459 6.19 35.64 -3.13
CA SER A 459 6.46 34.87 -4.34
C SER A 459 7.46 33.78 -3.99
N SER A 460 6.95 32.55 -3.74
CA SER A 460 7.81 31.38 -3.56
C SER A 460 8.39 30.99 -4.91
N PRO A 461 9.70 30.72 -5.03
CA PRO A 461 10.29 30.26 -6.28
C PRO A 461 9.75 28.88 -6.75
N ALA A 462 8.87 28.27 -5.97
CA ALA A 462 8.21 26.99 -6.28
C ALA A 462 6.73 27.16 -6.67
N GLU A 463 6.25 28.38 -6.94
CA GLU A 463 4.87 28.62 -7.35
C GLU A 463 4.55 27.86 -8.64
N GLY A 464 3.56 26.97 -8.59
CA GLY A 464 3.15 26.10 -9.71
C GLY A 464 3.88 24.76 -9.83
N THR A 465 4.67 24.35 -8.83
CA THR A 465 5.29 23.02 -8.79
C THR A 465 4.50 22.11 -7.82
N GLU A 466 3.81 21.13 -8.34
CA GLU A 466 3.21 20.05 -7.52
C GLU A 466 4.30 19.04 -7.16
N VAL A 467 4.59 18.88 -5.88
CA VAL A 467 5.57 17.93 -5.37
C VAL A 467 4.79 16.78 -4.72
N LEU A 468 4.99 15.56 -5.23
CA LEU A 468 4.55 14.36 -4.55
C LEU A 468 5.47 14.11 -3.35
N LEU A 469 4.93 14.15 -2.15
CA LEU A 469 5.67 13.87 -0.92
C LEU A 469 5.24 12.51 -0.38
N VAL A 470 6.16 11.57 -0.30
CA VAL A 470 5.99 10.32 0.44
C VAL A 470 6.67 10.51 1.79
N ASP A 471 5.89 10.57 2.86
CA ASP A 471 6.40 10.73 4.22
C ASP A 471 6.61 9.36 4.86
N HIS A 472 7.87 9.01 5.10
CA HIS A 472 8.24 7.85 5.90
C HIS A 472 8.48 8.30 7.34
N MET A 473 7.45 8.23 8.17
CA MET A 473 7.63 8.28 9.62
C MET A 473 8.03 6.90 10.09
N ASP A 474 9.31 6.70 10.35
CA ASP A 474 9.77 5.51 11.08
C ASP A 474 9.35 5.67 12.55
N SER A 475 8.33 4.92 12.98
CA SER A 475 7.84 4.91 14.35
C SER A 475 8.81 4.20 15.32
N PHE A 476 9.92 3.67 14.81
CA PHE A 476 10.89 2.87 15.57
C PHE A 476 12.19 3.61 15.89
N VAL A 477 12.19 4.93 15.92
CA VAL A 477 13.36 5.68 16.40
C VAL A 477 13.28 5.78 17.92
N HIS A 478 14.04 4.93 18.58
CA HIS A 478 14.45 5.09 19.97
C HIS A 478 15.73 5.91 20.07
#